data_4099cca925b3905feccc1e347ea5c83d
#
_entry.id   4099cca925b3905feccc1e347ea5c83d
#
_cell.length_a   1.000
_cell.length_b   1.000
_cell.length_c   1.000
_cell.angle_alpha   90.00
_cell.angle_beta   90.00
_cell.angle_gamma   90.00
#
_symmetry.space_group_name_H-M   'P 1'
#
loop_
_entity.id
_entity.type
_entity.pdbx_description
1 polymer ?
#
loop_
_entity_poly.entity_id
_entity_poly.type
_entity_poly.pdbx_seq_one_letter_code
_entity_poly.pdbx_strand_id
1 'polypeptide(L)'
;MAKRGGFPGGMPGNMNNLMKQAQKMQRQMEETTRELEEKEVMAAAGGGAVEVTVNGKKEVVKIKLSEEVVDPDDIEMLEDLIVAATNEALRKMDDISSKEMAKITGGLGGLGGGFPF
;
A
#
# COMPACT_ATOMS: atom_id res chain seq x y z
N MET A 1 -40.27 -27.60 -5.21
CA MET A 1 -39.43 -27.76 -5.78
C MET A 1 -39.26 -26.96 -6.90
N ALA A 2 -40.05 -26.67 -7.46
CA ALA A 2 -39.91 -25.92 -8.58
C ALA A 2 -39.27 -24.65 -8.27
N LYS A 3 -39.38 -24.20 -7.16
CA LYS A 3 -38.82 -23.04 -6.81
C LYS A 3 -37.45 -22.96 -7.13
N ARG A 4 -36.86 -23.99 -7.08
CA ARG A 4 -35.60 -23.99 -7.36
C ARG A 4 -35.38 -23.70 -8.69
N GLY A 5 -36.27 -23.94 -9.50
CA GLY A 5 -36.08 -23.70 -10.88
C GLY A 5 -35.76 -22.25 -11.10
N GLY A 6 -36.48 -21.40 -10.48
CA GLY A 6 -36.26 -20.02 -10.72
C GLY A 6 -34.90 -19.57 -10.25
N PHE A 7 -34.50 -20.09 -9.14
CA PHE A 7 -33.29 -19.78 -8.64
C PHE A 7 -32.20 -20.01 -9.57
N PRO A 8 -31.96 -21.15 -10.02
CA PRO A 8 -30.87 -21.46 -10.88
C PRO A 8 -30.95 -20.66 -12.16
N GLY A 9 -32.09 -20.36 -12.59
CA GLY A 9 -32.22 -19.65 -13.83
C GLY A 9 -31.53 -18.32 -13.78
N GLY A 10 -31.78 -17.58 -12.79
CA GLY A 10 -31.18 -16.30 -12.70
C GLY A 10 -29.77 -16.38 -12.22
N MET A 11 -29.53 -17.30 -11.32
CA MET A 11 -28.24 -17.37 -10.76
C MET A 11 -27.11 -17.60 -11.70
N PRO A 12 -27.18 -18.49 -12.62
CA PRO A 12 -26.07 -18.76 -13.49
C PRO A 12 -25.52 -17.50 -14.16
N GLY A 13 -26.38 -16.69 -14.68
CA GLY A 13 -25.94 -15.49 -15.34
C GLY A 13 -25.28 -14.57 -14.39
N ASN A 14 -25.86 -14.41 -13.21
CA ASN A 14 -25.30 -13.52 -12.24
C ASN A 14 -24.00 -14.07 -11.74
N MET A 15 -23.90 -15.35 -11.57
CA MET A 15 -22.67 -15.92 -11.08
C MET A 15 -21.53 -15.72 -12.05
N ASN A 16 -21.80 -15.83 -13.34
CA ASN A 16 -20.76 -15.62 -14.31
C ASN A 16 -20.27 -14.18 -14.24
N ASN A 17 -21.17 -13.22 -14.10
CA ASN A 17 -20.79 -11.85 -14.01
C ASN A 17 -20.01 -11.58 -12.73
N LEU A 18 -20.46 -12.18 -11.65
CA LEU A 18 -19.76 -12.00 -10.39
C LEU A 18 -18.37 -12.59 -10.43
N MET A 19 -18.23 -13.73 -11.06
CA MET A 19 -16.94 -14.35 -11.17
C MET A 19 -16.01 -13.53 -12.04
N LYS A 20 -16.53 -12.95 -13.11
CA LYS A 20 -15.70 -12.11 -13.95
C LYS A 20 -15.25 -10.89 -13.19
N GLN A 21 -16.14 -10.30 -12.41
CA GLN A 21 -15.82 -9.14 -11.62
C GLN A 21 -14.76 -9.47 -10.57
N ALA A 22 -14.92 -10.64 -9.93
CA ALA A 22 -13.97 -11.07 -8.93
C ALA A 22 -12.60 -11.30 -9.55
N GLN A 23 -12.56 -11.92 -10.71
CA GLN A 23 -11.30 -12.16 -11.39
C GLN A 23 -10.65 -10.85 -11.82
N LYS A 24 -11.47 -9.91 -12.28
CA LYS A 24 -10.95 -8.63 -12.70
C LYS A 24 -10.37 -7.88 -11.51
N MET A 25 -11.07 -7.91 -10.40
CA MET A 25 -10.61 -7.25 -9.20
C MET A 25 -9.32 -7.87 -8.71
N GLN A 26 -9.25 -9.19 -8.71
CA GLN A 26 -8.05 -9.88 -8.28
C GLN A 26 -6.88 -9.52 -9.15
N ARG A 27 -7.10 -9.42 -10.46
CA ARG A 27 -6.06 -9.04 -11.38
C ARG A 27 -5.60 -7.61 -11.12
N GLN A 28 -6.54 -6.71 -10.84
CA GLN A 28 -6.20 -5.33 -10.53
C GLN A 28 -5.39 -5.25 -9.24
N MET A 29 -5.74 -6.05 -8.26
CA MET A 29 -5.01 -6.08 -7.01
C MET A 29 -3.59 -6.57 -7.22
N GLU A 30 -3.43 -7.59 -8.05
CA GLU A 30 -2.10 -8.11 -8.34
C GLU A 30 -1.26 -7.10 -9.11
N GLU A 31 -1.86 -6.42 -10.07
CA GLU A 31 -1.14 -5.40 -10.83
C GLU A 31 -0.75 -4.23 -9.94
N THR A 32 -1.67 -3.80 -9.09
CA THR A 32 -1.41 -2.70 -8.18
C THR A 32 -0.31 -3.06 -7.19
N THR A 33 -0.37 -4.28 -6.67
CA THR A 33 0.66 -4.75 -5.76
C THR A 33 2.03 -4.74 -6.43
N ARG A 34 2.08 -5.19 -7.67
CA ARG A 34 3.34 -5.23 -8.40
C ARG A 34 3.88 -3.82 -8.65
N GLU A 35 2.99 -2.89 -9.01
CA GLU A 35 3.39 -1.51 -9.23
C GLU A 35 3.86 -0.87 -7.93
N LEU A 36 3.18 -1.17 -6.84
CA LEU A 36 3.56 -0.64 -5.55
C LEU A 36 4.91 -1.16 -5.10
N GLU A 37 5.21 -2.41 -5.41
CA GLU A 37 6.49 -2.99 -5.03
C GLU A 37 7.66 -2.25 -5.66
N GLU A 38 7.43 -1.68 -6.83
CA GLU A 38 8.47 -0.94 -7.52
C GLU A 38 8.48 0.54 -7.18
N LYS A 39 7.45 1.01 -6.50
CA LYS A 39 7.36 2.41 -6.17
C LYS A 39 8.31 2.73 -5.03
N GLU A 40 8.87 3.91 -5.06
CA GLU A 40 9.77 4.33 -3.99
C GLU A 40 9.28 5.63 -3.38
N VAL A 41 9.46 5.78 -2.09
CA VAL A 41 9.17 7.02 -1.40
C VAL A 41 10.33 7.35 -0.50
N MET A 42 10.53 8.63 -0.27
CA MET A 42 11.63 9.11 0.54
C MET A 42 11.07 9.90 1.71
N ALA A 43 11.73 9.81 2.83
CA ALA A 43 11.45 10.66 3.97
C ALA A 43 12.76 11.16 4.53
N ALA A 44 12.69 12.25 5.26
CA ALA A 44 13.88 12.89 5.79
C ALA A 44 13.70 13.21 7.26
N ALA A 45 14.81 13.37 7.93
CA ALA A 45 14.84 13.80 9.33
C ALA A 45 16.01 14.77 9.52
N GLY A 46 15.95 15.54 10.59
CA GLY A 46 17.02 16.48 10.86
C GLY A 46 17.14 17.59 9.85
N GLY A 47 16.00 18.06 9.34
CA GLY A 47 16.04 19.15 8.38
C GLY A 47 16.60 18.73 7.02
N GLY A 48 16.48 17.45 6.70
CA GLY A 48 17.00 16.93 5.44
C GLY A 48 18.39 16.34 5.55
N ALA A 49 18.93 16.30 6.73
CA ALA A 49 20.28 15.77 6.92
C ALA A 49 20.37 14.28 6.70
N VAL A 50 19.28 13.57 6.94
CA VAL A 50 19.20 12.13 6.70
C VAL A 50 17.99 11.90 5.83
N GLU A 51 18.19 11.24 4.69
CA GLU A 51 17.09 10.89 3.79
C GLU A 51 17.08 9.37 3.62
N VAL A 52 15.91 8.76 3.73
CA VAL A 52 15.77 7.33 3.59
C VAL A 52 14.72 7.05 2.51
N THR A 53 15.06 6.21 1.57
CA THR A 53 14.14 5.79 0.51
C THR A 53 13.77 4.33 0.73
N VAL A 54 12.48 4.04 0.66
CA VAL A 54 12.00 2.67 0.77
C VAL A 54 11.14 2.33 -0.42
N ASN A 55 10.99 1.05 -0.74
CA ASN A 55 10.14 0.63 -1.83
C ASN A 55 8.85 0.02 -1.28
N GLY A 56 7.99 -0.41 -2.19
CA GLY A 56 6.70 -0.97 -1.79
C GLY A 56 6.78 -2.29 -1.07
N LYS A 57 7.92 -2.94 -1.12
CA LYS A 57 8.14 -4.15 -0.34
C LYS A 57 8.58 -3.81 1.07
N LYS A 58 8.64 -2.50 1.37
CA LYS A 58 9.06 -2.01 2.68
C LYS A 58 10.52 -2.33 2.95
N GLU A 59 11.31 -2.26 1.90
CA GLU A 59 12.74 -2.42 2.03
C GLU A 59 13.41 -1.07 1.91
N VAL A 60 14.43 -0.86 2.70
CA VAL A 60 15.21 0.37 2.60
C VAL A 60 16.15 0.19 1.41
N VAL A 61 15.99 1.03 0.40
CA VAL A 61 16.82 0.91 -0.80
C VAL A 61 17.93 1.92 -0.84
N LYS A 62 17.83 2.99 -0.05
CA LYS A 62 18.87 4.01 -0.07
C LYS A 62 18.82 4.84 1.19
N ILE A 63 19.96 5.19 1.70
CA ILE A 63 20.08 6.14 2.79
C ILE A 63 21.12 7.17 2.37
N LYS A 64 20.75 8.44 2.48
CA LYS A 64 21.66 9.52 2.15
C LYS A 64 21.91 10.34 3.40
N LEU A 65 23.15 10.55 3.73
CA LEU A 65 23.53 11.30 4.92
C LEU A 65 24.29 12.56 4.54
N SER A 66 24.00 13.64 5.25
CA SER A 66 24.76 14.85 5.11
C SER A 66 25.99 14.69 5.97
N GLU A 67 27.11 15.22 5.55
CA GLU A 67 28.35 15.10 6.32
C GLU A 67 28.21 15.71 7.71
N GLU A 68 27.38 16.73 7.83
CA GLU A 68 27.19 17.41 9.09
C GLU A 68 26.69 16.54 10.21
N VAL A 69 25.93 15.52 9.89
CA VAL A 69 25.36 14.65 10.93
C VAL A 69 26.21 13.41 11.17
N VAL A 70 27.30 13.26 10.42
CA VAL A 70 28.21 12.15 10.64
C VAL A 70 29.31 12.66 11.57
N ASP A 71 28.95 12.73 12.83
CA ASP A 71 29.81 13.31 13.86
C ASP A 71 30.21 12.20 14.82
N PRO A 72 31.48 11.85 14.87
CA PRO A 72 31.94 10.79 15.77
C PRO A 72 31.66 11.08 17.23
N ASP A 73 31.46 12.35 17.55
CA ASP A 73 31.22 12.71 18.94
C ASP A 73 29.74 12.66 19.30
N ASP A 74 28.89 12.43 18.30
CA ASP A 74 27.45 12.35 18.54
C ASP A 74 26.80 11.31 17.63
N ILE A 75 27.23 10.10 17.77
CA ILE A 75 26.71 8.99 16.96
C ILE A 75 25.26 8.71 17.27
N GLU A 76 24.88 8.90 18.53
CA GLU A 76 23.51 8.65 18.94
C GLU A 76 22.52 9.54 18.19
N MET A 77 22.88 10.80 17.94
CA MET A 77 22.03 11.67 17.18
C MET A 77 21.83 11.11 15.76
N LEU A 78 22.90 10.64 15.14
CA LEU A 78 22.81 10.08 13.81
C LEU A 78 21.90 8.84 13.80
N GLU A 79 22.06 7.99 14.78
CA GLU A 79 21.23 6.79 14.88
C GLU A 79 19.76 7.16 15.00
N ASP A 80 19.45 8.15 15.84
CA ASP A 80 18.09 8.58 16.04
C ASP A 80 17.48 9.16 14.76
N LEU A 81 18.27 9.92 14.02
CA LEU A 81 17.81 10.51 12.78
C LEU A 81 17.53 9.43 11.72
N ILE A 82 18.37 8.41 11.67
CA ILE A 82 18.16 7.31 10.73
C ILE A 82 16.88 6.56 11.08
N VAL A 83 16.66 6.30 12.37
CA VAL A 83 15.45 5.62 12.81
C VAL A 83 14.24 6.45 12.46
N ALA A 84 14.28 7.75 12.73
CA ALA A 84 13.12 8.61 12.46
C ALA A 84 12.82 8.68 10.96
N ALA A 85 13.82 8.86 10.13
CA ALA A 85 13.61 8.94 8.69
C ALA A 85 13.12 7.62 8.11
N THR A 86 13.67 6.52 8.60
CA THR A 86 13.29 5.19 8.13
C THR A 86 11.82 4.91 8.48
N ASN A 87 11.44 5.17 9.72
CA ASN A 87 10.08 4.92 10.15
C ASN A 87 9.08 5.82 9.40
N GLU A 88 9.47 7.05 9.14
CA GLU A 88 8.60 7.95 8.41
C GLU A 88 8.44 7.48 6.96
N ALA A 89 9.50 7.02 6.32
CA ALA A 89 9.42 6.51 4.96
C ALA A 89 8.51 5.29 4.89
N LEU A 90 8.62 4.41 5.89
CA LEU A 90 7.77 3.22 5.94
C LEU A 90 6.30 3.60 6.13
N ARG A 91 6.03 4.60 6.98
CA ARG A 91 4.66 5.06 7.18
C ARG A 91 4.09 5.66 5.90
N LYS A 92 4.90 6.43 5.17
CA LYS A 92 4.45 7.01 3.91
C LYS A 92 4.13 5.91 2.91
N MET A 93 4.94 4.87 2.86
CA MET A 93 4.69 3.77 1.94
C MET A 93 3.42 3.02 2.34
N ASP A 94 3.19 2.83 3.62
CA ASP A 94 1.96 2.19 4.09
C ASP A 94 0.74 3.00 3.68
N ASP A 95 0.81 4.33 3.81
CA ASP A 95 -0.30 5.19 3.43
C ASP A 95 -0.56 5.09 1.93
N ILE A 96 0.48 5.09 1.13
CA ILE A 96 0.33 4.98 -0.32
C ILE A 96 -0.29 3.63 -0.67
N SER A 97 0.20 2.56 -0.07
CA SER A 97 -0.33 1.22 -0.34
C SER A 97 -1.79 1.12 0.06
N SER A 98 -2.14 1.64 1.22
CA SER A 98 -3.51 1.60 1.68
C SER A 98 -4.43 2.38 0.76
N LYS A 99 -4.00 3.54 0.31
CA LYS A 99 -4.83 4.36 -0.58
C LYS A 99 -5.00 3.70 -1.94
N GLU A 100 -3.95 3.09 -2.46
CA GLU A 100 -4.05 2.42 -3.76
C GLU A 100 -4.96 1.20 -3.68
N MET A 101 -4.84 0.44 -2.61
CA MET A 101 -5.72 -0.71 -2.43
C MET A 101 -7.16 -0.29 -2.19
N ALA A 102 -7.36 0.81 -1.48
CA ALA A 102 -8.70 1.33 -1.25
C ALA A 102 -9.39 1.73 -2.53
N LYS A 103 -8.65 2.19 -3.53
CA LYS A 103 -9.24 2.54 -4.81
C LYS A 103 -9.83 1.32 -5.48
N ILE A 104 -9.18 0.19 -5.35
CA ILE A 104 -9.67 -1.05 -5.94
C ILE A 104 -10.90 -1.54 -5.22
N THR A 105 -10.81 -1.61 -3.89
CA THR A 105 -11.95 -2.06 -3.11
C THR A 105 -13.04 -1.01 -3.11
N GLY A 106 -12.70 0.23 -3.42
CA GLY A 106 -13.67 1.27 -3.55
C GLY A 106 -14.62 1.03 -4.69
N GLY A 107 -14.18 0.21 -5.66
CA GLY A 107 -15.05 -0.18 -6.73
C GLY A 107 -16.21 -1.01 -6.24
N LEU A 108 -16.00 -1.71 -5.14
CA LEU A 108 -17.05 -2.48 -4.56
C LEU A 108 -17.67 -1.62 -3.55
N GLY A 109 -17.28 -0.43 -3.62
CA GLY A 109 -17.48 0.42 -2.59
C GLY A 109 -18.83 0.70 -2.16
N GLY A 110 -19.70 0.70 -3.08
CA GLY A 110 -21.03 0.93 -2.68
C GLY A 110 -21.34 0.06 -1.49
N LEU A 111 -20.85 -1.14 -1.53
CA LEU A 111 -21.12 -2.04 -0.49
C LEU A 111 -20.32 -1.73 0.71
N GLY A 112 -19.08 -1.57 0.51
CA GLY A 112 -18.21 -1.33 1.61
C GLY A 112 -18.55 -0.06 2.30
N GLY A 113 -19.01 0.88 1.52
CA GLY A 113 -19.32 2.14 2.08
C GLY A 113 -20.32 2.02 3.18
N GLY A 114 -21.09 0.99 3.10
CA GLY A 114 -22.08 0.80 4.09
C GLY A 114 -21.46 0.55 5.43
N PHE A 115 -20.24 0.13 5.47
CA PHE A 115 -19.67 -0.15 6.69
C PHE A 115 -19.23 1.02 7.33
N PRO A 116 -19.73 1.32 8.34
CA PRO A 116 -19.43 2.50 8.91
C PRO A 116 -18.19 2.32 9.56
N PHE A 117 -17.81 2.12 10.18
CA PHE A 117 -16.67 2.19 10.90
C PHE A 117 -15.93 3.24 10.41
#